data_086c242b19dc52b950ef34ad58da6759
#
_entry.id   086c242b19dc52b950ef34ad58da6759
#
_cell.length_a   1.000
_cell.length_b   1.000
_cell.length_c   1.000
_cell.angle_alpha   90.00
_cell.angle_beta   90.00
_cell.angle_gamma   90.00
#
_symmetry.space_group_name_H-M   'P 1'
#
loop_
_entity.id
_entity.type
_entity.pdbx_description
1 polymer ?
#
loop_
_entity_poly.entity_id
_entity_poly.type
_entity_poly.pdbx_seq_one_letter_code
_entity_poly.pdbx_strand_id
1 'polypeptide(L)'
;MALVPLASQGNFLHIYDFHVDPDHIDDFVKLFNEFDYSDGNPMHKSSAQVKDGVLCQDVKDPTRFWLIAEWSDIEEHARIRKILAEELRPAFIKHIRGGKFVPDYARIVSSTPQHLLDQAGDAKK
;
A
#
# COMPACT_ATOMS: atom_id res chain seq x y z
N MET A 1 0.89 -18.39 18.42
CA MET A 1 0.52 -18.11 17.04
C MET A 1 1.76 -18.01 16.18
N ALA A 2 1.77 -18.71 15.06
CA ALA A 2 2.92 -18.68 14.17
C ALA A 2 3.03 -17.34 13.46
N LEU A 3 4.27 -16.96 13.13
CA LEU A 3 4.50 -15.79 12.27
C LEU A 3 4.04 -16.11 10.85
N VAL A 4 3.59 -15.07 10.14
CA VAL A 4 3.31 -15.18 8.71
C VAL A 4 4.17 -14.17 7.97
N PRO A 5 4.62 -14.48 6.75
CA PRO A 5 5.39 -13.50 5.98
C PRO A 5 4.53 -12.32 5.59
N LEU A 6 5.16 -11.15 5.46
CA LEU A 6 4.46 -9.95 5.01
C LEU A 6 3.92 -10.10 3.59
N ALA A 7 4.66 -10.81 2.75
CA ALA A 7 4.30 -11.01 1.34
C ALA A 7 4.95 -12.28 0.81
N SER A 8 4.49 -12.76 -0.34
CA SER A 8 4.94 -14.04 -0.91
C SER A 8 6.00 -13.82 -1.98
N GLN A 9 7.04 -14.66 -1.95
CA GLN A 9 8.08 -14.66 -2.98
C GLN A 9 7.48 -14.83 -4.37
N GLY A 10 7.95 -14.06 -5.32
CA GLY A 10 7.48 -14.06 -6.70
C GLY A 10 6.39 -13.04 -6.99
N ASN A 11 5.70 -12.56 -5.97
CA ASN A 11 4.74 -11.47 -6.10
C ASN A 11 5.46 -10.12 -6.05
N PHE A 12 4.67 -9.05 -6.07
CA PHE A 12 5.18 -7.68 -6.14
C PHE A 12 4.57 -6.83 -5.04
N LEU A 13 5.31 -5.80 -4.63
CA LEU A 13 4.74 -4.73 -3.82
C LEU A 13 4.61 -3.49 -4.68
N HIS A 14 3.47 -2.79 -4.58
CA HIS A 14 3.45 -1.39 -4.97
C HIS A 14 3.85 -0.57 -3.75
N ILE A 15 4.63 0.46 -3.96
CA ILE A 15 5.12 1.32 -2.89
C ILE A 15 4.95 2.76 -3.33
N TYR A 16 4.00 3.48 -2.70
CA TYR A 16 3.90 4.92 -2.86
C TYR A 16 4.66 5.58 -1.74
N ASP A 17 5.40 6.62 -2.05
CA ASP A 17 6.11 7.46 -1.09
C ASP A 17 5.54 8.87 -1.24
N PHE A 18 4.74 9.28 -0.26
CA PHE A 18 4.06 10.56 -0.29
C PHE A 18 4.71 11.53 0.69
N HIS A 19 4.91 12.76 0.23
CA HIS A 19 5.22 13.89 1.09
C HIS A 19 3.99 14.77 1.14
N VAL A 20 3.38 14.87 2.33
CA VAL A 20 2.10 15.55 2.54
C VAL A 20 2.35 16.95 3.06
N ASP A 21 1.50 17.90 2.67
CA ASP A 21 1.53 19.26 3.20
C ASP A 21 1.44 19.22 4.73
N PRO A 22 2.42 19.80 5.45
CA PRO A 22 2.43 19.74 6.91
C PRO A 22 1.21 20.37 7.59
N ASP A 23 0.52 21.28 6.91
CA ASP A 23 -0.69 21.92 7.43
C ASP A 23 -1.95 21.06 7.23
N HIS A 24 -1.85 19.94 6.49
CA HIS A 24 -3.00 19.12 6.09
C HIS A 24 -2.79 17.62 6.34
N ILE A 25 -1.98 17.25 7.34
CA ILE A 25 -1.70 15.84 7.63
C ILE A 25 -2.98 15.09 8.02
N ASP A 26 -3.75 15.63 8.96
CA ASP A 26 -4.99 14.99 9.41
C ASP A 26 -6.04 14.96 8.30
N ASP A 27 -6.12 16.03 7.49
CA ASP A 27 -7.00 16.08 6.34
C ASP A 27 -6.66 15.01 5.31
N PHE A 28 -5.36 14.80 5.06
CA PHE A 28 -4.91 13.77 4.14
C PHE A 28 -5.35 12.38 4.60
N VAL A 29 -5.12 12.05 5.86
CA VAL A 29 -5.50 10.73 6.40
C VAL A 29 -7.02 10.55 6.34
N LYS A 30 -7.78 11.57 6.70
CA LYS A 30 -9.24 11.52 6.66
C LYS A 30 -9.75 11.26 5.25
N LEU A 31 -9.27 12.04 4.28
CA LEU A 31 -9.70 11.91 2.89
C LEU A 31 -9.24 10.59 2.27
N PHE A 32 -8.05 10.13 2.64
CA PHE A 32 -7.56 8.81 2.21
C PHE A 32 -8.50 7.71 2.70
N ASN A 33 -8.84 7.72 3.99
CA ASN A 33 -9.72 6.72 4.57
C ASN A 33 -11.11 6.75 3.94
N GLU A 34 -11.66 7.93 3.70
CA GLU A 34 -12.97 8.07 3.06
C GLU A 34 -12.97 7.41 1.67
N PHE A 35 -11.91 7.61 0.89
CA PHE A 35 -11.80 6.97 -0.41
C PHE A 35 -11.53 5.46 -0.28
N ASP A 36 -10.59 5.09 0.57
CA ASP A 36 -10.17 3.69 0.73
C ASP A 36 -11.31 2.80 1.21
N TYR A 37 -12.16 3.33 2.09
CA TYR A 37 -13.29 2.57 2.64
C TYR A 37 -14.53 2.59 1.73
N SER A 38 -14.48 3.36 0.64
CA SER A 38 -15.62 3.49 -0.26
C SER A 38 -15.72 2.32 -1.24
N ASP A 39 -16.92 2.03 -1.71
CA ASP A 39 -17.15 1.05 -2.77
C ASP A 39 -16.59 1.50 -4.12
N GLY A 40 -16.25 2.78 -4.25
CA GLY A 40 -15.68 3.36 -5.46
C GLY A 40 -14.21 3.07 -5.68
N ASN A 41 -13.52 2.46 -4.71
CA ASN A 41 -12.09 2.15 -4.85
C ASN A 41 -11.92 0.86 -5.67
N PRO A 42 -11.45 0.96 -6.94
CA PRO A 42 -11.33 -0.21 -7.81
C PRO A 42 -10.20 -1.17 -7.41
N MET A 43 -9.27 -0.73 -6.57
CA MET A 43 -8.16 -1.57 -6.11
C MET A 43 -8.67 -2.79 -5.34
N HIS A 44 -9.68 -2.62 -4.52
CA HIS A 44 -10.24 -3.71 -3.71
C HIS A 44 -11.04 -4.73 -4.54
N LYS A 45 -11.37 -4.39 -5.78
CA LYS A 45 -12.15 -5.26 -6.67
C LYS A 45 -11.27 -6.09 -7.59
N SER A 46 -9.96 -5.88 -7.57
CA SER A 46 -9.05 -6.60 -8.44
C SER A 46 -8.63 -7.94 -7.85
N SER A 47 -8.73 -8.99 -8.65
CA SER A 47 -8.23 -10.32 -8.26
C SER A 47 -6.69 -10.38 -8.26
N ALA A 48 -6.02 -9.39 -8.82
CA ALA A 48 -4.56 -9.31 -8.81
C ALA A 48 -4.00 -8.77 -7.50
N GLN A 49 -4.81 -8.09 -6.69
CA GLN A 49 -4.40 -7.67 -5.36
C GLN A 49 -4.45 -8.88 -4.41
N VAL A 50 -3.31 -9.24 -3.85
CA VAL A 50 -3.17 -10.42 -3.00
C VAL A 50 -3.45 -10.06 -1.54
N LYS A 51 -2.91 -8.93 -1.09
CA LYS A 51 -3.18 -8.39 0.24
C LYS A 51 -3.47 -6.90 0.11
N ASP A 52 -4.43 -6.45 0.90
CA ASP A 52 -4.82 -5.05 0.92
C ASP A 52 -3.69 -4.16 1.44
N GLY A 53 -3.68 -2.93 0.97
CA GLY A 53 -2.67 -1.95 1.32
C GLY A 53 -2.82 -1.39 2.72
N VAL A 54 -1.71 -0.95 3.26
CA VAL A 54 -1.66 -0.19 4.52
C VAL A 54 -1.02 1.16 4.26
N LEU A 55 -1.58 2.20 4.89
CA LEU A 55 -0.99 3.54 4.87
C LEU A 55 -0.15 3.69 6.14
N CYS A 56 1.16 3.89 5.96
CA CYS A 56 2.11 4.02 7.06
C CYS A 56 2.64 5.43 7.12
N GLN A 57 2.80 5.96 8.33
CA GLN A 57 3.41 7.28 8.55
C GLN A 57 4.81 7.08 9.13
N ASP A 58 5.78 7.84 8.63
CA ASP A 58 7.14 7.83 9.18
C ASP A 58 7.11 8.32 10.64
N VAL A 59 7.70 7.56 11.54
CA VAL A 59 7.71 7.90 12.96
C VAL A 59 8.58 9.12 13.28
N LYS A 60 9.49 9.49 12.38
CA LYS A 60 10.39 10.65 12.56
C LYS A 60 9.93 11.87 11.77
N ASP A 61 9.25 11.66 10.65
CA ASP A 61 8.76 12.74 9.80
C ASP A 61 7.25 12.56 9.56
N PRO A 62 6.40 13.26 10.30
CA PRO A 62 4.95 13.07 10.20
C PRO A 62 4.37 13.50 8.84
N THR A 63 5.14 14.18 8.00
CA THR A 63 4.70 14.55 6.64
C THR A 63 4.92 13.43 5.63
N ARG A 64 5.70 12.41 5.96
CA ARG A 64 6.04 11.33 5.04
C ARG A 64 5.19 10.10 5.29
N PHE A 65 4.58 9.58 4.21
CA PHE A 65 3.73 8.40 4.26
C PHE A 65 4.13 7.41 3.18
N TRP A 66 3.91 6.12 3.46
CA TRP A 66 4.05 5.05 2.48
C TRP A 66 2.72 4.31 2.38
N LEU A 67 2.31 4.00 1.16
CA LEU A 67 1.18 3.10 0.91
C LEU A 67 1.71 1.87 0.21
N ILE A 68 1.54 0.70 0.83
CA ILE A 68 2.16 -0.53 0.38
C ILE A 68 1.11 -1.64 0.33
N ALA A 69 1.05 -2.37 -0.79
CA ALA A 69 0.19 -3.55 -0.92
C ALA A 69 0.86 -4.61 -1.77
N GLU A 70 0.41 -5.85 -1.65
CA GLU A 70 0.93 -6.98 -2.41
C GLU A 70 0.06 -7.29 -3.63
N TRP A 71 0.70 -7.46 -4.80
CA TRP A 71 0.05 -7.72 -6.07
C TRP A 71 0.70 -8.91 -6.78
N SER A 72 -0.11 -9.71 -7.46
CA SER A 72 0.40 -10.79 -8.34
C SER A 72 0.74 -10.28 -9.73
N ASP A 73 0.22 -9.11 -10.14
CA ASP A 73 0.38 -8.53 -11.48
C ASP A 73 0.47 -7.01 -11.37
N ILE A 74 1.66 -6.47 -11.66
CA ILE A 74 1.89 -5.02 -11.59
C ILE A 74 1.27 -4.26 -12.76
N GLU A 75 1.09 -4.91 -13.91
CA GLU A 75 0.44 -4.27 -15.07
C GLU A 75 -1.02 -3.98 -14.75
N GLU A 76 -1.68 -4.89 -14.04
CA GLU A 76 -3.04 -4.68 -13.58
C GLU A 76 -3.12 -3.54 -12.57
N HIS A 77 -2.18 -3.47 -11.63
CA HIS A 77 -2.10 -2.33 -10.71
C HIS A 77 -1.94 -1.01 -11.47
N ALA A 78 -1.02 -0.98 -12.45
CA ALA A 78 -0.75 0.22 -13.24
C ALA A 78 -1.99 0.68 -14.00
N ARG A 79 -2.76 -0.26 -14.54
CA ARG A 79 -4.02 0.03 -15.24
C ARG A 79 -5.03 0.68 -14.31
N ILE A 80 -5.22 0.12 -13.12
CA ILE A 80 -6.17 0.64 -12.14
C ILE A 80 -5.71 1.99 -11.59
N ARG A 81 -4.39 2.13 -11.33
CA ARG A 81 -3.82 3.40 -10.88
C ARG A 81 -4.11 4.53 -11.86
N LYS A 82 -4.01 4.24 -13.15
CA LYS A 82 -4.30 5.23 -14.18
C LYS A 82 -5.75 5.71 -14.11
N ILE A 83 -6.69 4.79 -13.89
CA ILE A 83 -8.10 5.12 -13.70
C ILE A 83 -8.26 6.03 -12.46
N LEU A 84 -7.61 5.68 -11.35
CA LEU A 84 -7.64 6.47 -10.14
C LEU A 84 -7.11 7.89 -10.38
N ALA A 85 -5.96 8.02 -11.00
CA ALA A 85 -5.29 9.30 -11.17
C ALA A 85 -5.98 10.21 -12.20
N GLU A 86 -6.53 9.63 -13.27
CA GLU A 86 -7.05 10.39 -14.40
C GLU A 86 -8.57 10.56 -14.38
N GLU A 87 -9.30 9.56 -13.88
CA GLU A 87 -10.77 9.57 -13.91
C GLU A 87 -11.39 9.83 -12.55
N LEU A 88 -10.99 9.10 -11.53
CA LEU A 88 -11.59 9.21 -10.20
C LEU A 88 -11.04 10.39 -9.40
N ARG A 89 -9.75 10.67 -9.52
CA ARG A 89 -9.06 11.79 -8.87
C ARG A 89 -9.43 11.93 -7.40
N PRO A 90 -9.05 10.95 -6.53
CA PRO A 90 -9.41 11.01 -5.12
C PRO A 90 -8.95 12.31 -4.45
N ALA A 91 -9.78 12.83 -3.56
CA ALA A 91 -9.54 14.15 -2.95
C ALA A 91 -8.24 14.21 -2.13
N PHE A 92 -7.77 13.08 -1.58
CA PHE A 92 -6.56 13.09 -0.78
C PHE A 92 -5.30 13.50 -1.58
N ILE A 93 -5.31 13.34 -2.91
CA ILE A 93 -4.15 13.64 -3.77
C ILE A 93 -3.78 15.12 -3.69
N LYS A 94 -4.75 16.01 -3.47
CA LYS A 94 -4.47 17.45 -3.40
C LYS A 94 -3.53 17.86 -2.29
N HIS A 95 -3.43 17.05 -1.23
CA HIS A 95 -2.55 17.32 -0.10
C HIS A 95 -1.16 16.69 -0.24
N ILE A 96 -0.92 15.95 -1.32
CA ILE A 96 0.40 15.40 -1.62
C ILE A 96 1.22 16.49 -2.31
N ARG A 97 2.42 16.76 -1.82
CA ARG A 97 3.31 17.73 -2.43
C ARG A 97 3.61 17.34 -3.88
N GLY A 98 3.40 18.28 -4.80
CA GLY A 98 3.58 18.03 -6.22
C GLY A 98 2.44 17.25 -6.87
N GLY A 99 1.45 16.81 -6.10
CA GLY A 99 0.32 16.03 -6.61
C GLY A 99 0.71 14.68 -7.22
N LYS A 100 1.88 14.17 -6.86
CA LYS A 100 2.46 12.98 -7.48
C LYS A 100 1.85 11.71 -6.90
N PHE A 101 1.20 10.94 -7.76
CA PHE A 101 0.59 9.66 -7.40
C PHE A 101 1.14 8.56 -8.31
N VAL A 102 2.45 8.29 -8.14
CA VAL A 102 3.20 7.31 -8.95
C VAL A 102 3.88 6.33 -8.00
N PRO A 103 3.66 5.02 -8.14
CA PRO A 103 4.29 4.03 -7.27
C PRO A 103 5.65 3.58 -7.80
N ASP A 104 6.45 3.05 -6.88
CA ASP A 104 7.52 2.13 -7.22
C ASP A 104 6.99 0.72 -7.13
N TYR A 105 7.55 -0.19 -7.92
CA TYR A 105 7.23 -1.61 -7.87
C TYR A 105 8.47 -2.38 -7.44
N ALA A 106 8.28 -3.29 -6.49
CA ALA A 106 9.35 -4.16 -6.01
C ALA A 106 8.95 -5.61 -6.17
N ARG A 107 9.84 -6.43 -6.73
CA ARG A 107 9.64 -7.88 -6.77
C ARG A 107 10.08 -8.48 -5.44
N ILE A 108 9.26 -9.34 -4.86
CA ILE A 108 9.61 -10.03 -3.63
C ILE A 108 10.51 -11.21 -4.00
N VAL A 109 11.80 -11.06 -3.74
CA VAL A 109 12.81 -12.03 -4.17
C VAL A 109 13.13 -13.07 -3.10
N SER A 110 12.75 -12.81 -1.85
CA SER A 110 12.98 -13.72 -0.74
C SER A 110 11.91 -13.54 0.33
N SER A 111 11.41 -14.65 0.82
CA SER A 111 10.47 -14.70 1.94
C SER A 111 10.78 -15.98 2.72
N THR A 112 10.79 -15.89 4.05
CA THR A 112 11.08 -17.04 4.90
C THR A 112 10.01 -18.12 4.71
N PRO A 113 10.39 -19.39 4.44
CA PRO A 113 9.42 -20.47 4.30
C PRO A 113 8.58 -20.64 5.58
N GLN A 114 7.30 -20.95 5.40
CA GLN A 114 6.34 -21.02 6.51
C GLN A 114 6.76 -22.03 7.58
N HIS A 115 7.35 -23.15 7.19
CA HIS A 115 7.77 -24.16 8.18
C HIS A 115 8.82 -23.64 9.16
N LEU A 116 9.67 -22.70 8.71
CA LEU A 116 10.64 -22.05 9.61
C LEU A 116 9.95 -21.01 10.49
N LEU A 117 8.95 -20.32 9.98
CA LEU A 117 8.17 -19.35 10.74
C LEU A 117 7.32 -20.03 11.81
N ASP A 118 6.81 -21.21 11.52
CA ASP A 118 6.06 -22.01 12.50
C ASP A 118 6.95 -22.38 13.69
N GLN A 119 8.20 -22.78 13.44
CA GLN A 119 9.17 -23.06 14.50
C GLN A 119 9.48 -21.82 15.33
N ALA A 120 9.66 -20.68 14.68
CA ALA A 120 9.93 -19.41 15.37
C ALA A 120 8.75 -19.00 16.24
N GLY A 121 7.52 -19.21 15.75
CA GLY A 121 6.30 -18.93 16.50
C GLY A 121 6.21 -19.79 17.77
N ASP A 122 6.56 -21.07 17.66
CA ASP A 122 6.56 -21.98 18.80
C ASP A 122 7.62 -21.59 19.83
N ALA A 123 8.78 -21.16 19.40
CA ALA A 123 9.86 -20.73 20.29
C ALA A 123 9.53 -19.48 21.09
N LYS A 124 8.56 -18.69 20.66
CA LYS A 124 8.15 -17.45 21.34
C LYS A 124 7.09 -17.65 22.42
N LYS A 125 6.57 -18.84 22.57
CA LYS A 125 5.53 -19.13 23.56
C LYS A 125 6.05 -19.10 24.98
#